data_dc541bfa60d2e310f023abaf143cb8d6
#
_entry.id   dc541bfa60d2e310f023abaf143cb8d6
#
_cell.length_a   1.000
_cell.length_b   1.000
_cell.length_c   1.000
_cell.angle_alpha   90.00
_cell.angle_beta   90.00
_cell.angle_gamma   90.00
#
_symmetry.space_group_name_H-M   'P 1'
#
loop_
_entity.id
_entity.type
_entity.pdbx_description
1 polymer ?
#
loop_
_entity_poly.entity_id
_entity_poly.type
_entity_poly.pdbx_seq_one_letter_code
_entity_poly.pdbx_strand_id
1 'polypeptide(L)'
;PQKAHIDLDFPIKVDQVILSGCYEDIGWFKKASVVEKTKLNQLLNDLELDHIRHRQIAELSGGQLQRVLVARALMSNSDIYCLDEPFVGIDIYSEQLIMKKIKHLRHMGKLILIVHHDLSKADQYFDRILLLNQSLQFLGPTKEALSSERLNATFINYKDDSLLTLSSQGSTN
;
A
#
# COMPACT_ATOMS: atom_id res chain seq x y z
N PRO A 1 2.59 6.46 -1.67
CA PRO A 1 3.76 7.23 -2.11
C PRO A 1 4.96 6.30 -2.21
N GLN A 2 5.51 6.21 -3.42
CA GLN A 2 6.69 5.39 -3.66
C GLN A 2 7.87 5.91 -2.82
N LYS A 3 8.72 5.01 -2.33
CA LYS A 3 9.93 5.32 -1.55
C LYS A 3 10.85 6.38 -2.20
N ALA A 4 10.75 6.54 -3.53
CA ALA A 4 11.59 7.45 -4.33
C ALA A 4 11.37 8.95 -4.06
N HIS A 5 10.37 9.35 -3.28
CA HIS A 5 10.05 10.76 -3.04
C HIS A 5 10.19 11.21 -1.58
N ILE A 6 10.73 10.35 -0.72
CA ILE A 6 11.02 10.77 0.66
C ILE A 6 12.47 11.17 0.72
N ASP A 7 12.71 12.44 0.97
CA ASP A 7 14.04 12.95 1.30
C ASP A 7 14.44 12.38 2.66
N LEU A 8 15.26 11.31 2.61
CA LEU A 8 15.74 10.64 3.82
C LEU A 8 16.79 11.47 4.57
N ASP A 9 17.39 12.46 3.91
CA ASP A 9 18.38 13.35 4.53
C ASP A 9 17.73 14.41 5.41
N PHE A 10 16.40 14.59 5.29
CA PHE A 10 15.67 15.50 6.14
C PHE A 10 15.56 14.93 7.59
N PRO A 11 16.03 15.67 8.62
CA PRO A 11 16.11 15.16 10.00
C PRO A 11 14.74 15.11 10.67
N ILE A 12 13.88 14.20 10.22
CA ILE A 12 12.53 13.98 10.75
C ILE A 12 12.45 12.67 11.52
N LYS A 13 11.76 12.66 12.66
CA LYS A 13 11.56 11.49 13.52
C LYS A 13 10.36 10.65 13.10
N VAL A 14 10.37 9.38 13.50
CA VAL A 14 9.29 8.42 13.22
C VAL A 14 7.91 8.94 13.65
N ASP A 15 7.78 9.42 14.88
CA ASP A 15 6.50 9.95 15.41
C ASP A 15 6.01 11.16 14.60
N GLN A 16 6.91 12.03 14.14
CA GLN A 16 6.60 13.20 13.32
C GLN A 16 6.12 12.78 11.92
N VAL A 17 6.79 11.79 11.29
CA VAL A 17 6.36 11.25 9.99
C VAL A 17 4.97 10.65 10.08
N ILE A 18 4.72 9.81 11.10
CA ILE A 18 3.39 9.18 11.27
C ILE A 18 2.33 10.26 11.49
N LEU A 19 2.59 11.22 12.38
CA LEU A 19 1.66 12.29 12.70
C LEU A 19 1.33 13.18 11.50
N SER A 20 2.28 13.34 10.55
CA SER A 20 2.03 14.12 9.33
C SER A 20 0.88 13.56 8.47
N GLY A 21 0.52 12.28 8.65
CA GLY A 21 -0.59 11.65 7.96
C GLY A 21 -1.98 12.20 8.30
N CYS A 22 -2.12 13.00 9.36
CA CYS A 22 -3.38 13.65 9.74
C CYS A 22 -3.33 15.19 9.67
N TYR A 23 -2.30 15.78 9.06
CA TYR A 23 -2.20 17.25 8.96
C TYR A 23 -3.30 17.88 8.12
N GLU A 24 -3.86 17.18 7.15
CA GLU A 24 -5.03 17.64 6.41
C GLU A 24 -6.25 17.80 7.31
N ASP A 25 -6.42 16.89 8.28
CA ASP A 25 -7.53 16.91 9.24
C ASP A 25 -7.35 18.01 10.31
N ILE A 26 -6.11 18.22 10.77
CA ILE A 26 -5.79 19.11 11.89
C ILE A 26 -5.51 20.54 11.41
N GLY A 27 -4.89 20.70 10.22
CA GLY A 27 -4.31 21.95 9.72
C GLY A 27 -2.85 22.15 10.15
N TRP A 28 -2.04 22.72 9.26
CA TRP A 28 -0.56 22.82 9.35
C TRP A 28 -0.02 23.55 10.59
N PHE A 29 -0.83 24.41 11.21
CA PHE A 29 -0.41 25.25 12.34
C PHE A 29 -1.01 24.82 13.69
N LYS A 30 -1.80 23.77 13.71
CA LYS A 30 -2.42 23.29 14.95
C LYS A 30 -1.61 22.14 15.56
N LYS A 31 -1.52 22.13 16.88
CA LYS A 31 -0.91 21.00 17.60
C LYS A 31 -1.88 19.81 17.61
N ALA A 32 -1.33 18.61 17.45
CA ALA A 32 -2.09 17.38 17.58
C ALA A 32 -2.81 17.32 18.94
N SER A 33 -4.11 17.03 18.89
CA SER A 33 -4.96 16.87 20.06
C SER A 33 -4.67 15.56 20.79
N VAL A 34 -5.40 15.31 21.87
CA VAL A 34 -5.33 14.03 22.61
C VAL A 34 -5.75 12.86 21.72
N VAL A 35 -6.72 13.06 20.82
CA VAL A 35 -7.24 12.02 19.93
C VAL A 35 -6.15 11.54 18.96
N GLU A 36 -5.48 12.47 18.27
CA GLU A 36 -4.41 12.12 17.32
C GLU A 36 -3.21 11.49 18.04
N LYS A 37 -2.85 11.99 19.24
CA LYS A 37 -1.78 11.38 20.05
C LYS A 37 -2.12 9.97 20.49
N THR A 38 -3.35 9.70 20.86
CA THR A 38 -3.82 8.35 21.22
C THR A 38 -3.74 7.42 20.01
N LYS A 39 -4.21 7.88 18.84
CA LYS A 39 -4.13 7.12 17.59
C LYS A 39 -2.67 6.85 17.17
N LEU A 40 -1.78 7.84 17.30
CA LEU A 40 -0.35 7.69 17.07
C LEU A 40 0.23 6.58 17.94
N ASN A 41 -0.04 6.61 19.27
CA ASN A 41 0.46 5.59 20.19
C ASN A 41 -0.08 4.19 19.85
N GLN A 42 -1.35 4.08 19.46
CA GLN A 42 -1.92 2.81 19.00
C GLN A 42 -1.22 2.28 17.75
N LEU A 43 -0.97 3.13 16.73
CA LEU A 43 -0.27 2.73 15.52
C LEU A 43 1.19 2.34 15.80
N LEU A 44 1.88 3.08 16.67
CA LEU A 44 3.25 2.75 17.08
C LEU A 44 3.30 1.37 17.76
N ASN A 45 2.35 1.06 18.64
CA ASN A 45 2.27 -0.25 19.28
C ASN A 45 1.87 -1.37 18.31
N ASP A 46 0.81 -1.16 17.50
CA ASP A 46 0.29 -2.18 16.58
C ASP A 46 1.30 -2.59 15.51
N LEU A 47 2.19 -1.66 15.11
CA LEU A 47 3.23 -1.90 14.11
C LEU A 47 4.63 -2.06 14.74
N GLU A 48 4.71 -2.18 16.07
CA GLU A 48 5.96 -2.36 16.83
C GLU A 48 7.03 -1.32 16.50
N LEU A 49 6.64 -0.06 16.49
CA LEU A 49 7.50 1.10 16.19
C LEU A 49 7.81 1.95 17.42
N ASP A 50 7.21 1.66 18.58
CA ASP A 50 7.33 2.53 19.76
C ASP A 50 8.77 2.66 20.25
N HIS A 51 9.55 1.58 20.19
CA HIS A 51 10.95 1.56 20.62
C HIS A 51 11.88 2.41 19.72
N ILE A 52 11.42 2.79 18.51
CA ILE A 52 12.17 3.65 17.57
C ILE A 52 11.47 4.99 17.30
N ARG A 53 10.43 5.33 18.06
CA ARG A 53 9.57 6.50 17.81
C ARG A 53 10.33 7.82 17.67
N HIS A 54 11.46 7.98 18.35
CA HIS A 54 12.28 9.18 18.34
C HIS A 54 13.51 9.10 17.45
N ARG A 55 13.74 7.97 16.76
CA ARG A 55 14.80 7.83 15.76
C ARG A 55 14.48 8.63 14.51
N GLN A 56 15.50 9.05 13.79
CA GLN A 56 15.36 9.65 12.46
C GLN A 56 15.02 8.57 11.44
N ILE A 57 14.25 8.93 10.41
CA ILE A 57 13.85 7.96 9.37
C ILE A 57 15.06 7.44 8.56
N ALA A 58 16.13 8.22 8.45
CA ALA A 58 17.38 7.83 7.82
C ALA A 58 18.07 6.63 8.50
N GLU A 59 17.82 6.42 9.79
CA GLU A 59 18.43 5.37 10.61
C GLU A 59 17.66 4.04 10.53
N LEU A 60 16.56 3.99 9.80
CA LEU A 60 15.65 2.86 9.79
C LEU A 60 16.04 1.80 8.77
N SER A 61 15.84 0.52 9.13
CA SER A 61 15.85 -0.55 8.13
C SER A 61 14.70 -0.38 7.12
N GLY A 62 14.81 -1.01 5.94
CA GLY A 62 13.76 -0.96 4.93
C GLY A 62 12.39 -1.40 5.44
N GLY A 63 12.33 -2.48 6.25
CA GLY A 63 11.10 -2.96 6.87
C GLY A 63 10.54 -2.00 7.93
N GLN A 64 11.41 -1.38 8.74
CA GLN A 64 10.99 -0.36 9.71
C GLN A 64 10.42 0.87 8.99
N LEU A 65 11.12 1.37 7.98
CA LEU A 65 10.65 2.50 7.17
C LEU A 65 9.29 2.20 6.52
N GLN A 66 9.13 1.01 5.94
CA GLN A 66 7.86 0.63 5.32
C GLN A 66 6.70 0.62 6.33
N ARG A 67 6.93 0.07 7.54
CA ARG A 67 5.91 0.12 8.61
C ARG A 67 5.58 1.55 9.04
N VAL A 68 6.55 2.44 9.09
CA VAL A 68 6.34 3.88 9.35
C VAL A 68 5.49 4.53 8.26
N LEU A 69 5.74 4.23 6.98
CA LEU A 69 4.96 4.76 5.87
C LEU A 69 3.52 4.27 5.86
N VAL A 70 3.32 2.98 6.17
CA VAL A 70 1.96 2.44 6.37
C VAL A 70 1.29 3.10 7.56
N ALA A 71 1.97 3.24 8.72
CA ALA A 71 1.43 3.93 9.88
C ALA A 71 1.00 5.36 9.55
N ARG A 72 1.82 6.09 8.79
CA ARG A 72 1.48 7.43 8.29
C ARG A 72 0.20 7.44 7.45
N ALA A 73 0.08 6.52 6.48
CA ALA A 73 -1.12 6.41 5.66
C ALA A 73 -2.38 6.11 6.50
N LEU A 74 -2.24 5.29 7.54
CA LEU A 74 -3.32 4.92 8.44
C LEU A 74 -3.61 5.97 9.54
N MET A 75 -2.79 7.01 9.65
CA MET A 75 -2.98 8.09 10.62
C MET A 75 -4.18 8.98 10.26
N SER A 76 -4.50 9.14 8.98
CA SER A 76 -5.71 9.85 8.54
C SER A 76 -6.99 9.17 9.05
N ASN A 77 -8.07 9.95 9.18
CA ASN A 77 -9.39 9.40 9.55
C ASN A 77 -10.26 9.18 8.31
N SER A 78 -9.74 8.43 7.33
CA SER A 78 -10.40 8.18 6.06
C SER A 78 -11.33 6.97 6.11
N ASP A 79 -12.32 6.93 5.21
CA ASP A 79 -13.13 5.74 4.95
C ASP A 79 -12.49 4.84 3.87
N ILE A 80 -11.59 5.41 3.06
CA ILE A 80 -10.88 4.72 1.98
C ILE A 80 -9.38 4.92 2.17
N TYR A 81 -8.63 3.84 2.16
CA TYR A 81 -7.17 3.83 2.21
C TYR A 81 -6.62 3.23 0.91
N CYS A 82 -5.70 3.95 0.26
CA CYS A 82 -4.98 3.47 -0.91
C CYS A 82 -3.52 3.24 -0.55
N LEU A 83 -3.08 1.99 -0.65
CA LEU A 83 -1.72 1.57 -0.35
C LEU A 83 -1.06 1.02 -1.61
N ASP A 84 0.06 1.63 -2.00
CA ASP A 84 0.83 1.21 -3.17
C ASP A 84 2.03 0.40 -2.69
N GLU A 85 2.05 -0.89 -3.05
CA GLU A 85 3.10 -1.86 -2.73
C GLU A 85 3.54 -1.86 -1.24
N PRO A 86 2.60 -1.99 -0.27
CA PRO A 86 2.92 -1.84 1.15
C PRO A 86 3.81 -2.95 1.71
N PHE A 87 4.03 -4.03 0.97
CA PHE A 87 4.79 -5.21 1.39
C PHE A 87 6.16 -5.34 0.72
N VAL A 88 6.51 -4.44 -0.20
CA VAL A 88 7.79 -4.51 -0.91
C VAL A 88 8.99 -4.29 0.01
N GLY A 89 9.93 -5.24 -0.04
CA GLY A 89 11.21 -5.13 0.68
C GLY A 89 11.10 -5.24 2.20
N ILE A 90 10.08 -5.93 2.69
CA ILE A 90 9.91 -6.22 4.11
C ILE A 90 9.98 -7.74 4.37
N ASP A 91 10.27 -8.09 5.60
CA ASP A 91 10.24 -9.48 6.08
C ASP A 91 8.79 -9.95 6.35
N ILE A 92 8.62 -11.27 6.44
CA ILE A 92 7.32 -11.91 6.67
C ILE A 92 6.65 -11.41 7.95
N TYR A 93 7.41 -11.13 8.99
CA TYR A 93 6.89 -10.65 10.26
C TYR A 93 6.29 -9.25 10.13
N SER A 94 7.02 -8.32 9.49
CA SER A 94 6.53 -6.97 9.19
C SER A 94 5.28 -7.00 8.32
N GLU A 95 5.23 -7.88 7.31
CA GLU A 95 4.07 -8.10 6.47
C GLU A 95 2.84 -8.52 7.29
N GLN A 96 3.01 -9.48 8.21
CA GLN A 96 1.92 -9.95 9.09
C GLN A 96 1.38 -8.84 10.01
N LEU A 97 2.25 -8.00 10.57
CA LEU A 97 1.83 -6.86 11.39
C LEU A 97 0.97 -5.88 10.59
N ILE A 98 1.42 -5.53 9.38
CA ILE A 98 0.68 -4.64 8.49
C ILE A 98 -0.67 -5.26 8.12
N MET A 99 -0.70 -6.54 7.72
CA MET A 99 -1.94 -7.23 7.36
C MET A 99 -2.92 -7.36 8.52
N LYS A 100 -2.43 -7.60 9.73
CA LYS A 100 -3.26 -7.61 10.95
C LYS A 100 -3.98 -6.26 11.13
N LYS A 101 -3.25 -5.15 10.93
CA LYS A 101 -3.84 -3.81 11.03
C LYS A 101 -4.83 -3.52 9.91
N ILE A 102 -4.53 -3.90 8.67
CA ILE A 102 -5.42 -3.77 7.51
C ILE A 102 -6.73 -4.55 7.74
N LYS A 103 -6.63 -5.81 8.18
CA LYS A 103 -7.82 -6.64 8.50
C LYS A 103 -8.67 -6.01 9.60
N HIS A 104 -8.05 -5.42 10.62
CA HIS A 104 -8.79 -4.70 11.66
C HIS A 104 -9.58 -3.51 11.10
N LEU A 105 -8.97 -2.67 10.25
CA LEU A 105 -9.65 -1.55 9.61
C LEU A 105 -10.81 -2.01 8.71
N ARG A 106 -10.63 -3.10 7.97
CA ARG A 106 -11.69 -3.72 7.19
C ARG A 106 -12.88 -4.14 8.07
N HIS A 107 -12.64 -4.76 9.23
CA HIS A 107 -13.71 -5.11 10.18
C HIS A 107 -14.43 -3.88 10.74
N MET A 108 -13.78 -2.73 10.77
CA MET A 108 -14.39 -1.44 11.11
C MET A 108 -15.18 -0.82 9.94
N GLY A 109 -15.35 -1.53 8.82
CA GLY A 109 -16.10 -1.06 7.65
C GLY A 109 -15.31 -0.14 6.71
N LYS A 110 -13.99 -0.03 6.86
CA LYS A 110 -13.16 0.77 5.97
C LYS A 110 -12.87 0.02 4.67
N LEU A 111 -12.79 0.75 3.55
CA LEU A 111 -12.35 0.23 2.27
C LEU A 111 -10.83 0.39 2.14
N ILE A 112 -10.12 -0.72 1.88
CA ILE A 112 -8.68 -0.69 1.67
C ILE A 112 -8.39 -1.18 0.25
N LEU A 113 -7.78 -0.32 -0.57
CA LEU A 113 -7.28 -0.64 -1.90
C LEU A 113 -5.77 -0.83 -1.81
N ILE A 114 -5.29 -1.97 -2.28
CA ILE A 114 -3.86 -2.31 -2.26
C ILE A 114 -3.43 -2.63 -3.68
N VAL A 115 -2.44 -1.89 -4.19
CA VAL A 115 -1.72 -2.27 -5.40
C VAL A 115 -0.64 -3.26 -5.01
N HIS A 116 -0.62 -4.41 -5.66
CA HIS A 116 0.33 -5.48 -5.36
C HIS A 116 0.57 -6.35 -6.59
N HIS A 117 1.81 -6.78 -6.81
CA HIS A 117 2.18 -7.59 -7.97
C HIS A 117 2.39 -9.07 -7.63
N ASP A 118 2.58 -9.43 -6.35
CA ASP A 118 2.71 -10.83 -5.92
C ASP A 118 1.32 -11.42 -5.63
N LEU A 119 0.91 -12.35 -6.50
CA LEU A 119 -0.38 -13.03 -6.38
C LEU A 119 -0.33 -14.29 -5.48
N SER A 120 0.85 -14.70 -5.02
CA SER A 120 1.03 -15.95 -4.27
C SER A 120 0.25 -16.06 -2.96
N LYS A 121 -0.03 -14.91 -2.33
CA LYS A 121 -0.79 -14.80 -1.08
C LYS A 121 -2.12 -14.07 -1.24
N ALA A 122 -2.49 -13.76 -2.47
CA ALA A 122 -3.64 -12.89 -2.73
C ALA A 122 -4.96 -13.48 -2.22
N ASP A 123 -5.12 -14.81 -2.27
CA ASP A 123 -6.28 -15.55 -1.76
C ASP A 123 -6.43 -15.51 -0.23
N GLN A 124 -5.33 -15.29 0.49
CA GLN A 124 -5.31 -15.18 1.95
C GLN A 124 -5.52 -13.74 2.44
N TYR A 125 -5.18 -12.77 1.61
CA TYR A 125 -5.13 -11.35 1.99
C TYR A 125 -6.32 -10.55 1.52
N PHE A 126 -6.85 -10.86 0.35
CA PHE A 126 -7.84 -10.02 -0.31
C PHE A 126 -9.18 -10.74 -0.53
N ASP A 127 -10.27 -10.01 -0.34
CA ASP A 127 -11.61 -10.52 -0.59
C ASP A 127 -11.97 -10.46 -2.07
N ARG A 128 -11.51 -9.39 -2.72
CA ARG A 128 -11.76 -9.08 -4.12
C ARG A 128 -10.49 -8.59 -4.80
N ILE A 129 -10.37 -8.88 -6.07
CA ILE A 129 -9.28 -8.40 -6.92
C ILE A 129 -9.86 -7.61 -8.07
N LEU A 130 -9.17 -6.53 -8.39
CA LEU A 130 -9.36 -5.72 -9.56
C LEU A 130 -8.17 -5.95 -10.49
N LEU A 131 -8.40 -6.55 -11.66
CA LEU A 131 -7.38 -6.77 -12.70
C LEU A 131 -7.41 -5.61 -13.68
N LEU A 132 -6.28 -4.94 -13.84
CA LEU A 132 -6.08 -3.82 -14.74
C LEU A 132 -5.04 -4.18 -15.81
N ASN A 133 -5.38 -3.91 -17.07
CA ASN A 133 -4.46 -3.88 -18.19
C ASN A 133 -4.94 -2.80 -19.16
N GLN A 134 -4.39 -1.57 -19.05
CA GLN A 134 -4.84 -0.35 -19.74
C GLN A 134 -6.30 0.02 -19.42
N SER A 135 -7.17 -0.96 -19.21
CA SER A 135 -8.56 -0.81 -18.81
C SER A 135 -8.92 -1.87 -17.76
N LEU A 136 -10.10 -1.71 -17.15
CA LEU A 136 -10.61 -2.68 -16.21
C LEU A 136 -10.95 -4.00 -16.95
N GLN A 137 -10.24 -5.07 -16.60
CA GLN A 137 -10.45 -6.39 -17.17
C GLN A 137 -11.39 -7.25 -16.31
N PHE A 138 -11.26 -7.11 -14.98
CA PHE A 138 -12.09 -7.86 -14.05
C PHE A 138 -12.17 -7.15 -12.69
N LEU A 139 -13.32 -7.25 -12.04
CA LEU A 139 -13.50 -6.89 -10.64
C LEU A 139 -14.44 -7.92 -9.98
N GLY A 140 -13.94 -8.71 -9.07
CA GLY A 140 -14.72 -9.75 -8.42
C GLY A 140 -14.01 -10.48 -7.30
N PRO A 141 -14.60 -11.60 -6.83
CA PRO A 141 -14.00 -12.43 -5.78
C PRO A 141 -12.59 -12.89 -6.16
N THR A 142 -11.70 -12.95 -5.17
CA THR A 142 -10.29 -13.31 -5.38
C THR A 142 -10.13 -14.66 -6.08
N LYS A 143 -10.91 -15.67 -5.68
CA LYS A 143 -10.84 -17.02 -6.29
C LYS A 143 -11.14 -17.02 -7.80
N GLU A 144 -12.08 -16.19 -8.23
CA GLU A 144 -12.42 -16.06 -9.65
C GLU A 144 -11.34 -15.28 -10.41
N ALA A 145 -10.81 -14.22 -9.80
CA ALA A 145 -9.76 -13.41 -10.40
C ALA A 145 -8.47 -14.19 -10.66
N LEU A 146 -8.11 -15.09 -9.75
CA LEU A 146 -6.88 -15.90 -9.81
C LEU A 146 -7.00 -17.14 -10.70
N SER A 147 -8.12 -17.35 -11.39
CA SER A 147 -8.23 -18.45 -12.37
C SER A 147 -7.21 -18.27 -13.49
N SER A 148 -6.59 -19.37 -13.92
CA SER A 148 -5.58 -19.35 -15.01
C SER A 148 -6.15 -18.73 -16.29
N GLU A 149 -7.42 -18.96 -16.58
CA GLU A 149 -8.11 -18.40 -17.74
C GLU A 149 -8.11 -16.87 -17.70
N ARG A 150 -8.49 -16.25 -16.56
CA ARG A 150 -8.55 -14.79 -16.42
C ARG A 150 -7.17 -14.14 -16.40
N LEU A 151 -6.21 -14.73 -15.71
CA LEU A 151 -4.84 -14.22 -15.67
C LEU A 151 -4.21 -14.25 -17.07
N ASN A 152 -4.43 -15.35 -17.82
CA ASN A 152 -3.97 -15.47 -19.20
C ASN A 152 -4.65 -14.45 -20.11
N ALA A 153 -5.97 -14.31 -20.02
CA ALA A 153 -6.71 -13.32 -20.81
C ALA A 153 -6.25 -11.89 -20.50
N THR A 154 -5.92 -11.59 -19.23
CA THR A 154 -5.53 -10.24 -18.81
C THR A 154 -4.09 -9.89 -19.22
N PHE A 155 -3.15 -10.83 -19.10
CA PHE A 155 -1.71 -10.51 -19.19
C PHE A 155 -0.98 -11.15 -20.36
N ILE A 156 -1.46 -12.28 -20.92
CA ILE A 156 -0.75 -13.02 -21.97
C ILE A 156 -1.27 -12.64 -23.36
N ASN A 157 -2.58 -12.52 -23.58
CA ASN A 157 -3.14 -12.16 -24.89
C ASN A 157 -2.72 -10.76 -25.38
N TYR A 158 -2.20 -9.91 -24.52
CA TYR A 158 -1.70 -8.58 -24.90
C TYR A 158 -0.37 -8.62 -25.66
N LYS A 159 0.44 -9.69 -25.53
CA LYS A 159 1.69 -9.83 -26.30
C LYS A 159 1.44 -10.14 -27.77
N ASP A 160 0.33 -10.80 -28.12
CA ASP A 160 0.01 -11.14 -29.50
C ASP A 160 -0.55 -9.96 -30.30
N ASP A 161 -1.38 -9.10 -29.70
CA ASP A 161 -1.94 -7.93 -30.40
C ASP A 161 -0.90 -6.87 -30.76
N SER A 162 0.15 -6.70 -29.96
CA SER A 162 1.23 -5.76 -30.27
C SER A 162 2.12 -6.23 -31.44
N LEU A 163 2.19 -7.52 -31.68
CA LEU A 163 2.93 -8.07 -32.82
C LEU A 163 2.11 -8.04 -34.12
N LEU A 164 0.78 -8.13 -34.02
CA LEU A 164 -0.12 -8.06 -35.18
C LEU A 164 -0.22 -6.64 -35.75
N THR A 165 -0.14 -5.60 -34.92
CA THR A 165 -0.16 -4.20 -35.36
C THR A 165 1.13 -3.78 -36.05
N LEU A 166 2.27 -4.39 -35.74
CA LEU A 166 3.55 -4.12 -36.41
C LEU A 166 3.66 -4.82 -37.76
N SER A 167 2.97 -5.94 -37.97
CA SER A 167 2.97 -6.67 -39.25
C SER A 167 2.03 -6.07 -40.31
N SER A 168 1.04 -5.27 -39.92
CA SER A 168 0.09 -4.63 -40.85
C SER A 168 0.57 -3.29 -41.42
N GLN A 169 1.68 -2.73 -40.93
CA GLN A 169 2.28 -1.50 -41.47
C GLN A 169 3.46 -1.71 -42.42
N GLY A 170 3.83 -2.97 -42.67
CA GLY A 170 4.98 -3.34 -43.50
C GLY A 170 4.67 -3.71 -44.96
N SER A 171 3.41 -3.59 -45.45
CA SER A 171 3.03 -4.03 -46.79
C SER A 171 2.35 -2.92 -47.58
N THR A 172 3.05 -1.81 -47.77
CA THR A 172 2.72 -0.82 -48.82
C THR A 172 4.01 -0.12 -49.24
N ASN A 173 4.72 -0.76 -50.15
CA ASN A 173 5.55 -0.11 -51.17
C ASN A 173 5.80 -1.09 -52.31
#